data_d7a513bae8d79fa718a13bf526069a3d
#
_entry.id   d7a513bae8d79fa718a13bf526069a3d
#
_cell.length_a   1.000
_cell.length_b   1.000
_cell.length_c   1.000
_cell.angle_alpha   90.00
_cell.angle_beta   90.00
_cell.angle_gamma   90.00
#
_symmetry.space_group_name_H-M   'P 1'
#
loop_
_entity.id
_entity.type
_entity.pdbx_description
1 polymer ?
#
loop_
_entity_poly.entity_id
_entity_poly.type
_entity_poly.pdbx_seq_one_letter_code
_entity_poly.pdbx_strand_id
1 'polypeptide(L)'
;MKHPDPDDYEYEEIDGEIDDYVYLDEDDDARTARGSGTVAVLGIVAAVCAAVLLIVIGVTLVAPSLFKQPASDTDDPDALLHDLHLEEEQELKENPILEETGTEPTTEPTIPPEANPFDQYDFQYSKQNYLYCLKQESYVGIDVSAFQHDIDWNAVKASGVDFAMLRLGYRGWGKKGTLVEDEYIQQNLQGTAAAGIPIGVYFFSQATTLDEVYEEIEFMLDILGDYKLDYPIVLDWEVANPTEGRTQGVTRRMLTDMLRYFCDEMSGRGFDPMIYFNWTQASRMLYLNELEDYPFWLALYQDRMTFPFRVEMWQYTSEGRVPGIEGDVDINLYIPDLRATPTVE
;
A
#
# COMPACT_ATOMS: atom_id res chain seq x y z
N MET A 1 -40.40 25.03 20.85
CA MET A 1 -39.05 25.24 20.31
C MET A 1 -39.12 24.89 18.84
N LYS A 2 -38.89 25.85 17.96
CA LYS A 2 -38.94 25.65 16.51
C LYS A 2 -37.63 25.06 16.08
N HIS A 3 -37.63 24.01 15.27
CA HIS A 3 -36.46 23.49 14.57
C HIS A 3 -35.98 24.55 13.55
N PRO A 4 -34.68 24.77 13.40
CA PRO A 4 -34.15 25.63 12.35
C PRO A 4 -34.32 24.98 10.98
N ASP A 5 -34.47 25.85 9.98
CA ASP A 5 -34.72 25.52 8.58
C ASP A 5 -33.43 24.96 7.95
N PRO A 6 -33.50 23.94 7.05
CA PRO A 6 -32.34 23.34 6.42
C PRO A 6 -31.50 24.25 5.52
N ASP A 7 -32.00 25.45 5.19
CA ASP A 7 -31.36 26.39 4.23
C ASP A 7 -30.39 27.40 4.89
N ASP A 8 -30.10 27.28 6.20
CA ASP A 8 -29.24 28.25 6.94
C ASP A 8 -27.78 27.82 7.11
N TYR A 9 -27.28 26.84 6.35
CA TYR A 9 -25.87 26.49 6.37
C TYR A 9 -25.15 27.11 5.16
N GLU A 10 -24.42 28.20 5.39
CA GLU A 10 -23.40 28.69 4.48
C GLU A 10 -22.25 27.66 4.45
N TYR A 11 -22.12 26.96 3.32
CA TYR A 11 -20.93 26.14 3.04
C TYR A 11 -19.82 27.05 2.54
N GLU A 12 -18.75 27.20 3.32
CA GLU A 12 -17.49 27.70 2.80
C GLU A 12 -16.98 26.66 1.77
N GLU A 13 -16.86 27.08 0.51
CA GLU A 13 -16.21 26.30 -0.54
C GLU A 13 -14.78 25.98 -0.09
N ILE A 14 -14.53 24.71 0.20
CA ILE A 14 -13.16 24.20 0.40
C ILE A 14 -12.61 23.95 -1.00
N ASP A 15 -11.88 24.93 -1.54
CA ASP A 15 -11.05 24.76 -2.73
C ASP A 15 -9.93 23.74 -2.42
N GLY A 16 -10.15 22.52 -2.81
CA GLY A 16 -9.19 21.42 -2.79
C GLY A 16 -9.71 20.36 -3.75
N GLU A 17 -9.42 20.56 -5.04
CA GLU A 17 -9.70 19.55 -6.05
C GLU A 17 -9.00 18.24 -5.64
N ILE A 18 -9.81 17.24 -5.34
CA ILE A 18 -9.41 15.84 -5.37
C ILE A 18 -9.29 15.54 -6.86
N ASP A 19 -8.06 15.40 -7.36
CA ASP A 19 -7.85 14.86 -8.69
C ASP A 19 -8.33 13.40 -8.69
N ASP A 20 -9.59 13.23 -9.09
CA ASP A 20 -10.14 11.96 -9.51
C ASP A 20 -9.26 11.42 -10.64
N TYR A 21 -8.71 10.23 -10.45
CA TYR A 21 -8.29 9.42 -11.58
C TYR A 21 -9.53 9.07 -12.39
N VAL A 22 -9.79 9.88 -13.42
CA VAL A 22 -10.89 9.70 -14.35
C VAL A 22 -10.62 8.45 -15.17
N TYR A 23 -11.32 7.36 -14.87
CA TYR A 23 -11.61 6.32 -15.85
C TYR A 23 -12.54 6.92 -16.89
N LEU A 24 -12.06 7.02 -18.13
CA LEU A 24 -12.90 7.36 -19.26
C LEU A 24 -13.79 6.17 -19.59
N ASP A 25 -15.04 6.22 -19.18
CA ASP A 25 -16.09 5.40 -19.76
C ASP A 25 -16.37 5.91 -21.18
N GLU A 26 -16.04 5.12 -22.17
CA GLU A 26 -16.60 5.25 -23.52
C GLU A 26 -17.94 4.47 -23.52
N ASP A 27 -19.06 5.22 -23.51
CA ASP A 27 -20.19 4.85 -24.38
C ASP A 27 -21.33 5.90 -24.38
N ASP A 28 -21.76 6.16 -25.65
CA ASP A 28 -23.05 6.69 -26.10
C ASP A 28 -23.41 8.18 -25.88
N ASP A 29 -23.18 8.98 -26.94
CA ASP A 29 -24.32 9.45 -27.72
C ASP A 29 -23.90 10.16 -29.04
N ALA A 30 -24.01 9.44 -30.15
CA ALA A 30 -23.91 9.99 -31.46
C ALA A 30 -25.28 10.50 -31.95
N ARG A 31 -25.46 11.84 -32.03
CA ARG A 31 -26.33 12.45 -33.06
C ARG A 31 -25.99 13.91 -33.35
N THR A 32 -25.52 14.06 -34.60
CA THR A 32 -25.67 15.24 -35.50
C THR A 32 -24.99 16.56 -35.16
N ALA A 33 -23.85 16.81 -35.86
CA ALA A 33 -23.62 18.08 -36.56
C ALA A 33 -22.62 17.87 -37.73
N ARG A 34 -23.06 18.11 -38.95
CA ARG A 34 -22.23 18.19 -40.17
C ARG A 34 -21.35 19.44 -40.11
N GLY A 35 -20.04 19.29 -40.43
CA GLY A 35 -19.17 20.42 -40.70
C GLY A 35 -17.69 20.05 -40.78
N SER A 36 -17.18 19.81 -41.91
CA SER A 36 -15.85 20.02 -42.57
C SER A 36 -14.56 20.26 -41.71
N GLY A 37 -14.46 19.83 -40.50
CA GLY A 37 -13.21 19.92 -39.71
C GLY A 37 -12.55 18.56 -39.38
N THR A 38 -13.24 17.47 -39.59
CA THR A 38 -12.88 16.14 -39.08
C THR A 38 -11.69 15.50 -39.81
N VAL A 39 -11.41 15.87 -41.06
CA VAL A 39 -10.31 15.29 -41.83
C VAL A 39 -8.94 15.80 -41.42
N ALA A 40 -8.84 17.04 -40.93
CA ALA A 40 -7.57 17.64 -40.51
C ALA A 40 -7.13 17.10 -39.11
N VAL A 41 -8.07 16.88 -38.18
CA VAL A 41 -7.78 16.36 -36.83
C VAL A 41 -7.38 14.89 -36.89
N LEU A 42 -8.06 14.06 -37.67
CA LEU A 42 -7.68 12.66 -37.88
C LEU A 42 -6.28 12.51 -38.49
N GLY A 43 -5.89 13.43 -39.40
CA GLY A 43 -4.54 13.43 -39.98
C GLY A 43 -3.45 13.76 -38.98
N ILE A 44 -3.70 14.68 -38.05
CA ILE A 44 -2.74 15.06 -36.97
C ILE A 44 -2.60 13.94 -35.94
N VAL A 45 -3.70 13.35 -35.51
CA VAL A 45 -3.67 12.23 -34.53
C VAL A 45 -2.95 11.02 -35.15
N ALA A 46 -3.23 10.67 -36.38
CA ALA A 46 -2.53 9.57 -37.11
C ALA A 46 -1.02 9.84 -37.26
N ALA A 47 -0.62 11.09 -37.51
CA ALA A 47 0.78 11.48 -37.66
C ALA A 47 1.50 11.42 -36.26
N VAL A 48 0.86 11.83 -35.19
CA VAL A 48 1.41 11.76 -33.84
C VAL A 48 1.54 10.29 -33.39
N CYS A 49 0.54 9.46 -33.61
CA CYS A 49 0.61 8.02 -33.28
C CYS A 49 1.70 7.31 -34.11
N ALA A 50 1.86 7.64 -35.41
CA ALA A 50 2.93 7.10 -36.21
C ALA A 50 4.32 7.54 -35.73
N ALA A 51 4.47 8.80 -35.32
CA ALA A 51 5.73 9.33 -34.76
C ALA A 51 6.09 8.65 -33.44
N VAL A 52 5.13 8.45 -32.52
CA VAL A 52 5.32 7.73 -31.28
C VAL A 52 5.68 6.27 -31.53
N LEU A 53 5.00 5.60 -32.47
CA LEU A 53 5.31 4.22 -32.85
C LEU A 53 6.73 4.09 -33.44
N LEU A 54 7.18 5.05 -34.24
CA LEU A 54 8.53 5.05 -34.83
C LEU A 54 9.59 5.33 -33.74
N ILE A 55 9.30 6.15 -32.75
CA ILE A 55 10.19 6.38 -31.59
C ILE A 55 10.29 5.10 -30.76
N VAL A 56 9.18 4.43 -30.46
CA VAL A 56 9.18 3.16 -29.72
C VAL A 56 9.93 2.07 -30.49
N ILE A 57 9.68 1.93 -31.79
CA ILE A 57 10.41 0.97 -32.66
C ILE A 57 11.89 1.35 -32.76
N GLY A 58 12.20 2.63 -32.89
CA GLY A 58 13.59 3.12 -32.93
C GLY A 58 14.35 2.82 -31.66
N VAL A 59 13.75 3.04 -30.48
CA VAL A 59 14.35 2.75 -29.19
C VAL A 59 14.52 1.23 -28.99
N THR A 60 13.57 0.40 -29.40
CA THR A 60 13.69 -1.07 -29.27
C THR A 60 14.68 -1.70 -30.25
N LEU A 61 14.91 -1.10 -31.42
CA LEU A 61 15.83 -1.64 -32.43
C LEU A 61 17.26 -1.11 -32.31
N VAL A 62 17.43 0.12 -31.80
CA VAL A 62 18.77 0.79 -31.78
C VAL A 62 19.45 0.68 -30.41
N ALA A 63 18.70 0.46 -29.33
CA ALA A 63 19.27 0.35 -28.00
C ALA A 63 18.70 -0.84 -27.20
N PRO A 64 18.86 -2.09 -27.69
CA PRO A 64 18.44 -3.26 -26.91
C PRO A 64 19.22 -3.44 -25.60
N SER A 65 20.32 -2.71 -25.43
CA SER A 65 21.14 -2.71 -24.20
C SER A 65 20.60 -1.78 -23.10
N LEU A 66 19.71 -0.84 -23.42
CA LEU A 66 19.11 0.07 -22.43
C LEU A 66 17.92 -0.55 -21.68
N PHE A 67 17.38 -1.68 -22.18
CA PHE A 67 16.29 -2.43 -21.55
C PHE A 67 16.70 -3.84 -21.10
N LYS A 68 18.02 -4.15 -21.13
CA LYS A 68 18.50 -5.28 -20.37
C LYS A 68 18.54 -4.84 -18.90
N GLN A 69 17.48 -5.13 -18.15
CA GLN A 69 17.67 -5.47 -16.75
C GLN A 69 18.75 -6.57 -16.74
N PRO A 70 19.80 -6.42 -15.93
CA PRO A 70 20.68 -7.55 -15.69
C PRO A 70 19.76 -8.63 -15.13
N ALA A 71 19.62 -9.73 -15.83
CA ALA A 71 19.17 -10.97 -15.22
C ALA A 71 20.26 -11.27 -14.18
N SER A 72 20.07 -10.85 -12.94
CA SER A 72 20.85 -11.35 -11.83
C SER A 72 20.35 -12.78 -11.64
N ASP A 73 21.14 -13.69 -12.10
CA ASP A 73 21.05 -15.13 -11.84
C ASP A 73 21.45 -15.41 -10.37
N THR A 74 21.04 -14.54 -9.44
CA THR A 74 21.39 -14.65 -8.02
C THR A 74 20.11 -14.61 -7.20
N ASP A 75 19.56 -15.80 -6.94
CA ASP A 75 18.64 -16.06 -5.82
C ASP A 75 19.38 -15.93 -4.45
N ASP A 76 20.45 -15.14 -4.38
CA ASP A 76 21.27 -14.95 -3.20
C ASP A 76 20.83 -13.68 -2.45
N PRO A 77 20.25 -13.82 -1.25
CA PRO A 77 19.87 -12.68 -0.41
C PRO A 77 21.04 -11.72 -0.12
N ASP A 78 22.26 -12.23 -0.01
CA ASP A 78 23.45 -11.43 0.23
C ASP A 78 23.82 -10.57 -0.99
N ALA A 79 23.58 -11.05 -2.21
CA ALA A 79 23.77 -10.28 -3.43
C ALA A 79 22.76 -9.13 -3.54
N LEU A 80 21.49 -9.36 -3.16
CA LEU A 80 20.48 -8.33 -3.15
C LEU A 80 20.76 -7.26 -2.08
N LEU A 81 21.24 -7.66 -0.90
CA LEU A 81 21.69 -6.74 0.15
C LEU A 81 22.87 -5.90 -0.32
N HIS A 82 23.80 -6.49 -1.06
CA HIS A 82 24.94 -5.77 -1.64
C HIS A 82 24.49 -4.73 -2.68
N ASP A 83 23.53 -5.07 -3.54
CA ASP A 83 22.96 -4.15 -4.53
C ASP A 83 22.16 -3.02 -3.86
N LEU A 84 21.41 -3.31 -2.80
CA LEU A 84 20.71 -2.31 -1.99
C LEU A 84 21.69 -1.33 -1.33
N HIS A 85 22.80 -1.81 -0.79
CA HIS A 85 23.86 -0.96 -0.23
C HIS A 85 24.59 -0.11 -1.29
N LEU A 86 24.82 -0.66 -2.48
CA LEU A 86 25.45 0.09 -3.58
C LEU A 86 24.53 1.20 -4.12
N GLU A 87 23.21 0.96 -4.20
CA GLU A 87 22.24 1.98 -4.58
C GLU A 87 22.15 3.09 -3.52
N GLU A 88 22.21 2.74 -2.23
CA GLU A 88 22.22 3.69 -1.12
C GLU A 88 23.49 4.57 -1.13
N GLU A 89 24.69 3.97 -1.36
CA GLU A 89 25.94 4.73 -1.50
C GLU A 89 25.93 5.65 -2.74
N GLN A 90 25.29 5.25 -3.83
CA GLN A 90 25.17 6.06 -5.03
C GLN A 90 24.20 7.23 -4.82
N GLU A 91 23.06 6.99 -4.20
CA GLU A 91 22.05 8.02 -3.90
C GLU A 91 22.59 9.07 -2.92
N LEU A 92 23.37 8.67 -1.91
CA LEU A 92 24.09 9.58 -1.00
C LEU A 92 25.12 10.44 -1.72
N LYS A 93 25.78 9.92 -2.76
CA LYS A 93 26.74 10.68 -3.57
C LYS A 93 26.09 11.64 -4.54
N GLU A 94 24.90 11.32 -5.06
CA GLU A 94 24.15 12.13 -6.03
C GLU A 94 23.24 13.17 -5.36
N ASN A 95 22.86 12.97 -4.09
CA ASN A 95 21.97 13.86 -3.32
C ASN A 95 22.54 14.19 -1.94
N PRO A 96 23.58 15.05 -1.87
CA PRO A 96 24.24 15.40 -0.60
C PRO A 96 23.37 16.16 0.41
N ILE A 97 22.13 16.47 0.07
CA ILE A 97 21.15 17.14 0.96
C ILE A 97 20.57 16.17 2.00
N LEU A 98 20.74 14.85 1.79
CA LEU A 98 20.28 13.80 2.72
C LEU A 98 21.34 13.40 3.77
N GLU A 99 22.52 14.02 3.77
CA GLU A 99 23.47 13.86 4.86
C GLU A 99 22.97 14.61 6.10
N GLU A 100 22.46 13.86 7.06
CA GLU A 100 22.26 14.38 8.42
C GLU A 100 23.61 14.92 8.95
N THR A 101 23.70 16.24 9.12
CA THR A 101 24.83 16.87 9.82
C THR A 101 24.74 16.53 11.30
N GLY A 102 25.32 15.43 11.72
CA GLY A 102 25.52 15.18 13.13
C GLY A 102 25.48 13.74 13.59
N THR A 103 26.58 13.15 13.60
CA THR A 103 27.16 11.95 14.21
C THR A 103 27.62 10.95 13.16
N GLU A 104 28.91 10.63 13.22
CA GLU A 104 29.48 9.56 12.40
C GLU A 104 28.63 8.29 12.55
N PRO A 105 28.28 7.60 11.42
CA PRO A 105 27.61 6.31 11.53
C PRO A 105 28.52 5.40 12.35
N THR A 106 28.04 4.97 13.50
CA THR A 106 28.67 3.87 14.22
C THR A 106 28.62 2.68 13.28
N THR A 107 29.76 2.27 12.78
CA THR A 107 29.95 1.08 11.94
C THR A 107 29.75 -0.19 12.81
N GLU A 108 28.60 -0.35 13.39
CA GLU A 108 28.17 -1.66 13.84
C GLU A 108 27.65 -2.41 12.62
N PRO A 109 28.10 -3.64 12.37
CA PRO A 109 27.60 -4.42 11.26
C PRO A 109 26.08 -4.58 11.45
N THR A 110 25.30 -3.99 10.54
CA THR A 110 23.86 -4.16 10.52
C THR A 110 23.56 -5.63 10.25
N ILE A 111 22.92 -6.31 11.20
CA ILE A 111 22.44 -7.68 11.00
C ILE A 111 21.29 -7.56 9.99
N PRO A 112 21.33 -8.29 8.85
CA PRO A 112 20.24 -8.26 7.90
C PRO A 112 18.96 -8.80 8.55
N PRO A 113 17.77 -8.37 8.09
CA PRO A 113 16.50 -8.92 8.53
C PRO A 113 16.43 -10.44 8.35
N GLU A 114 15.57 -11.10 9.12
CA GLU A 114 15.37 -12.54 9.01
C GLU A 114 14.95 -12.94 7.59
N ALA A 115 15.63 -13.94 7.01
CA ALA A 115 15.38 -14.39 5.66
C ALA A 115 13.96 -14.95 5.50
N ASN A 116 13.39 -14.78 4.32
CA ASN A 116 12.13 -15.39 3.93
C ASN A 116 12.26 -16.94 3.97
N PRO A 117 11.44 -17.67 4.76
CA PRO A 117 11.51 -19.13 4.84
C PRO A 117 10.88 -19.84 3.63
N PHE A 118 10.25 -19.11 2.72
CA PHE A 118 9.52 -19.64 1.57
C PHE A 118 10.24 -19.36 0.27
N ASP A 119 10.13 -20.28 -0.67
CA ASP A 119 10.52 -20.07 -2.06
C ASP A 119 9.30 -19.83 -2.95
N GLN A 120 9.55 -19.39 -4.19
CA GLN A 120 8.50 -19.06 -5.15
C GLN A 120 7.54 -20.21 -5.51
N TYR A 121 7.86 -21.47 -5.19
CA TYR A 121 7.05 -22.66 -5.50
C TYR A 121 6.20 -23.10 -4.31
N ASP A 122 6.35 -22.46 -3.15
CA ASP A 122 5.60 -22.78 -1.95
C ASP A 122 4.18 -22.22 -1.96
N PHE A 123 3.82 -21.46 -3.00
CA PHE A 123 2.52 -20.82 -3.14
C PHE A 123 1.77 -21.35 -4.36
N GLN A 124 0.46 -21.58 -4.21
CA GLN A 124 -0.41 -22.05 -5.27
C GLN A 124 -1.78 -21.37 -5.21
N TYR A 125 -2.47 -21.29 -6.36
CA TYR A 125 -3.84 -20.84 -6.42
C TYR A 125 -4.84 -21.94 -6.08
N SER A 126 -5.80 -21.64 -5.23
CA SER A 126 -6.96 -22.46 -4.94
C SER A 126 -7.96 -22.48 -6.12
N LYS A 127 -9.04 -23.25 -5.98
CA LYS A 127 -10.14 -23.25 -6.98
C LYS A 127 -10.89 -21.93 -7.03
N GLN A 128 -10.85 -21.17 -5.96
CA GLN A 128 -11.43 -19.82 -5.87
C GLN A 128 -10.51 -18.74 -6.42
N ASN A 129 -9.36 -19.14 -6.95
CA ASN A 129 -8.32 -18.25 -7.45
C ASN A 129 -7.67 -17.36 -6.37
N TYR A 130 -7.56 -17.88 -5.14
CA TYR A 130 -6.80 -17.28 -4.06
C TYR A 130 -5.51 -18.04 -3.83
N LEU A 131 -4.41 -17.31 -3.55
CA LEU A 131 -3.15 -17.92 -3.16
C LEU A 131 -3.27 -18.59 -1.78
N TYR A 132 -2.54 -19.68 -1.60
CA TYR A 132 -2.33 -20.32 -0.30
C TYR A 132 -0.90 -20.89 -0.21
N CYS A 133 -0.37 -21.00 1.00
CA CYS A 133 0.94 -21.57 1.26
C CYS A 133 0.84 -23.11 1.35
N LEU A 134 1.79 -23.81 0.72
CA LEU A 134 1.86 -25.28 0.75
C LEU A 134 2.53 -25.83 2.02
N LYS A 135 3.38 -25.02 2.64
CA LYS A 135 4.23 -25.44 3.77
C LYS A 135 3.63 -25.10 5.12
N GLN A 136 2.71 -24.15 5.18
CA GLN A 136 2.17 -23.66 6.43
C GLN A 136 0.71 -23.21 6.26
N GLU A 137 -0.05 -23.19 7.34
CA GLU A 137 -1.39 -22.63 7.36
C GLU A 137 -1.36 -21.17 6.95
N SER A 138 -2.28 -20.78 6.10
CA SER A 138 -2.37 -19.44 5.56
C SER A 138 -3.82 -19.03 5.36
N TYR A 139 -4.12 -17.75 5.47
CA TYR A 139 -5.46 -17.18 5.44
C TYR A 139 -5.56 -16.12 4.34
N VAL A 140 -6.67 -16.14 3.62
CA VAL A 140 -6.96 -15.18 2.55
C VAL A 140 -7.67 -13.97 3.12
N GLY A 141 -7.09 -12.80 2.93
CA GLY A 141 -7.70 -11.52 3.31
C GLY A 141 -7.95 -10.61 2.15
N ILE A 142 -8.77 -9.61 2.38
CA ILE A 142 -8.90 -8.44 1.51
C ILE A 142 -8.62 -7.20 2.32
N ASP A 143 -8.16 -6.12 1.68
CA ASP A 143 -8.17 -4.82 2.30
C ASP A 143 -9.06 -3.87 1.51
N VAL A 144 -9.83 -3.07 2.23
CA VAL A 144 -10.89 -2.24 1.68
C VAL A 144 -10.96 -0.87 2.33
N SER A 145 -11.47 0.07 1.56
CA SER A 145 -11.71 1.44 1.95
C SER A 145 -13.00 1.96 1.32
N ALA A 146 -13.21 3.27 1.32
CA ALA A 146 -14.30 3.91 0.60
C ALA A 146 -14.30 3.62 -0.92
N PHE A 147 -13.16 3.23 -1.49
CA PHE A 147 -13.05 2.91 -2.92
C PHE A 147 -13.86 1.68 -3.35
N GLN A 148 -14.15 0.75 -2.43
CA GLN A 148 -14.97 -0.42 -2.70
C GLN A 148 -16.47 -0.18 -2.50
N HIS A 149 -16.86 1.04 -2.09
CA HIS A 149 -18.26 1.46 -1.87
C HIS A 149 -19.08 0.46 -1.01
N ASP A 150 -20.30 0.14 -1.43
CA ASP A 150 -21.18 -0.81 -0.73
C ASP A 150 -20.72 -2.25 -0.95
N ILE A 151 -20.47 -2.98 0.15
CA ILE A 151 -19.97 -4.35 0.12
C ILE A 151 -21.05 -5.31 0.67
N ASP A 152 -21.36 -6.38 -0.09
CA ASP A 152 -22.12 -7.52 0.43
C ASP A 152 -21.18 -8.48 1.19
N TRP A 153 -21.01 -8.22 2.49
CA TRP A 153 -20.13 -9.00 3.36
C TRP A 153 -20.53 -10.47 3.48
N ASN A 154 -21.80 -10.83 3.25
CA ASN A 154 -22.23 -12.23 3.22
C ASN A 154 -21.71 -12.94 1.97
N ALA A 155 -21.73 -12.27 0.82
CA ALA A 155 -21.16 -12.79 -0.41
C ALA A 155 -19.63 -12.88 -0.31
N VAL A 156 -18.95 -11.89 0.29
CA VAL A 156 -17.51 -11.92 0.59
C VAL A 156 -17.17 -13.14 1.46
N LYS A 157 -17.87 -13.36 2.56
CA LYS A 157 -17.66 -14.54 3.42
C LYS A 157 -17.86 -15.85 2.67
N ALA A 158 -18.90 -15.93 1.84
CA ALA A 158 -19.20 -17.14 1.07
C ALA A 158 -18.18 -17.42 -0.04
N SER A 159 -17.39 -16.43 -0.47
CA SER A 159 -16.33 -16.59 -1.48
C SER A 159 -15.07 -17.30 -0.94
N GLY A 160 -14.93 -17.43 0.37
CA GLY A 160 -13.78 -18.05 1.03
C GLY A 160 -12.73 -17.06 1.52
N VAL A 161 -13.08 -15.77 1.64
CA VAL A 161 -12.26 -14.77 2.34
C VAL A 161 -12.34 -15.04 3.84
N ASP A 162 -11.20 -15.12 4.49
CA ASP A 162 -11.06 -15.44 5.91
C ASP A 162 -11.13 -14.21 6.79
N PHE A 163 -10.54 -13.08 6.35
CA PHE A 163 -10.46 -11.82 7.12
C PHE A 163 -10.51 -10.59 6.21
N ALA A 164 -10.71 -9.42 6.82
CA ALA A 164 -10.62 -8.13 6.13
C ALA A 164 -9.79 -7.12 6.93
N MET A 165 -8.97 -6.34 6.23
CA MET A 165 -8.30 -5.15 6.73
C MET A 165 -9.14 -3.94 6.32
N LEU A 166 -9.64 -3.15 7.28
CA LEU A 166 -10.53 -2.04 7.03
C LEU A 166 -9.81 -0.71 7.22
N ARG A 167 -9.88 0.20 6.23
CA ARG A 167 -9.31 1.54 6.40
C ARG A 167 -10.14 2.34 7.41
N LEU A 168 -9.52 2.75 8.52
CA LEU A 168 -10.17 3.63 9.49
C LEU A 168 -10.31 5.06 8.94
N GLY A 169 -9.30 5.52 8.22
CA GLY A 169 -9.24 6.87 7.69
C GLY A 169 -7.88 7.16 7.08
N TYR A 170 -7.62 8.44 6.87
CA TYR A 170 -6.37 8.89 6.28
C TYR A 170 -5.97 10.29 6.74
N ARG A 171 -4.67 10.62 6.62
CA ARG A 171 -4.19 12.00 6.68
C ARG A 171 -4.00 12.52 5.26
N GLY A 172 -4.62 13.65 4.94
CA GLY A 172 -4.50 14.28 3.63
C GLY A 172 -3.05 14.65 3.28
N TRP A 173 -2.66 14.45 2.03
CA TRP A 173 -1.30 14.71 1.51
C TRP A 173 -0.95 16.20 1.39
N GLY A 174 -1.94 17.10 1.47
CA GLY A 174 -1.75 18.54 1.43
C GLY A 174 -1.03 19.08 2.66
N LYS A 175 -0.58 20.34 2.61
CA LYS A 175 0.19 20.99 3.68
C LYS A 175 -0.49 20.98 5.05
N LYS A 176 -1.81 20.99 5.10
CA LYS A 176 -2.57 20.93 6.37
C LYS A 176 -2.51 19.58 7.05
N GLY A 177 -2.41 18.48 6.27
CA GLY A 177 -2.42 17.12 6.79
C GLY A 177 -3.67 16.84 7.63
N THR A 178 -4.86 17.18 7.11
CA THR A 178 -6.13 16.99 7.83
C THR A 178 -6.41 15.51 8.01
N LEU A 179 -6.84 15.11 9.21
CA LEU A 179 -7.31 13.75 9.49
C LEU A 179 -8.75 13.62 9.01
N VAL A 180 -9.03 12.54 8.29
CA VAL A 180 -10.35 12.26 7.70
C VAL A 180 -10.72 10.80 7.99
N GLU A 181 -11.91 10.59 8.54
CA GLU A 181 -12.49 9.24 8.70
C GLU A 181 -12.86 8.67 7.33
N ASP A 182 -12.65 7.37 7.12
CA ASP A 182 -13.10 6.72 5.89
C ASP A 182 -14.62 6.71 5.82
N GLU A 183 -15.17 7.14 4.70
CA GLU A 183 -16.62 7.33 4.51
C GLU A 183 -17.44 6.04 4.77
N TYR A 184 -16.87 4.86 4.50
CA TYR A 184 -17.55 3.58 4.64
C TYR A 184 -17.13 2.78 5.88
N ILE A 185 -16.22 3.30 6.73
CA ILE A 185 -15.70 2.49 7.86
C ILE A 185 -16.79 1.99 8.81
N GLN A 186 -17.74 2.85 9.17
CA GLN A 186 -18.81 2.45 10.10
C GLN A 186 -19.70 1.36 9.52
N GLN A 187 -19.97 1.44 8.22
CA GLN A 187 -20.74 0.43 7.49
C GLN A 187 -19.95 -0.88 7.38
N ASN A 188 -18.64 -0.80 7.10
CA ASN A 188 -17.76 -1.96 6.98
C ASN A 188 -17.56 -2.68 8.32
N LEU A 189 -17.37 -1.95 9.42
CA LEU A 189 -17.29 -2.53 10.78
C LEU A 189 -18.59 -3.28 11.15
N GLN A 190 -19.75 -2.69 10.85
CA GLN A 190 -21.04 -3.33 11.11
C GLN A 190 -21.27 -4.54 10.21
N GLY A 191 -20.93 -4.42 8.92
CA GLY A 191 -21.10 -5.47 7.93
C GLY A 191 -20.24 -6.70 8.18
N THR A 192 -18.95 -6.51 8.48
CA THR A 192 -18.03 -7.59 8.85
C THR A 192 -18.45 -8.29 10.12
N ALA A 193 -18.85 -7.52 11.15
CA ALA A 193 -19.35 -8.09 12.40
C ALA A 193 -20.61 -8.92 12.18
N ALA A 194 -21.57 -8.45 11.35
CA ALA A 194 -22.80 -9.18 11.03
C ALA A 194 -22.54 -10.46 10.23
N ALA A 195 -21.55 -10.45 9.31
CA ALA A 195 -21.15 -11.61 8.51
C ALA A 195 -20.21 -12.56 9.26
N GLY A 196 -19.69 -12.17 10.43
CA GLY A 196 -18.73 -12.94 11.19
C GLY A 196 -17.38 -13.07 10.47
N ILE A 197 -16.92 -12.00 9.83
CA ILE A 197 -15.60 -11.89 9.23
C ILE A 197 -14.66 -11.25 10.26
N PRO A 198 -13.56 -11.92 10.67
CA PRO A 198 -12.52 -11.35 11.51
C PRO A 198 -11.88 -10.13 10.84
N ILE A 199 -11.52 -9.12 11.64
CA ILE A 199 -10.98 -7.87 11.10
C ILE A 199 -9.64 -7.47 11.71
N GLY A 200 -8.81 -6.84 10.88
CA GLY A 200 -7.79 -5.88 11.24
C GLY A 200 -8.13 -4.51 10.67
N VAL A 201 -7.33 -3.52 10.97
CA VAL A 201 -7.56 -2.15 10.49
C VAL A 201 -6.26 -1.49 10.06
N TYR A 202 -6.37 -0.52 9.15
CA TYR A 202 -5.24 0.31 8.76
C TYR A 202 -5.62 1.78 8.64
N PHE A 203 -4.61 2.64 8.71
CA PHE A 203 -4.75 4.07 8.53
C PHE A 203 -3.73 4.54 7.48
N PHE A 204 -4.22 5.20 6.42
CA PHE A 204 -3.35 5.75 5.38
C PHE A 204 -2.70 7.04 5.88
N SER A 205 -1.41 6.93 6.21
CA SER A 205 -0.65 7.97 6.89
C SER A 205 0.13 8.84 5.92
N GLN A 206 0.14 10.12 6.21
CA GLN A 206 1.02 11.12 5.61
C GLN A 206 1.77 11.89 6.72
N ALA A 207 1.99 11.26 7.88
CA ALA A 207 2.71 11.87 8.98
C ALA A 207 4.15 12.21 8.59
N THR A 208 4.64 13.34 9.12
CA THR A 208 6.01 13.83 8.92
C THR A 208 6.75 14.00 10.24
N THR A 209 6.08 13.78 11.37
CA THR A 209 6.63 13.89 12.72
C THR A 209 6.01 12.84 13.64
N LEU A 210 6.66 12.57 14.77
CA LEU A 210 6.13 11.69 15.82
C LEU A 210 4.85 12.23 16.44
N ASP A 211 4.73 13.56 16.58
CA ASP A 211 3.50 14.18 17.10
C ASP A 211 2.30 13.91 16.19
N GLU A 212 2.51 13.92 14.87
CA GLU A 212 1.47 13.58 13.91
C GLU A 212 1.11 12.09 13.93
N VAL A 213 2.07 11.21 14.13
CA VAL A 213 1.79 9.79 14.35
C VAL A 213 0.94 9.59 15.61
N TYR A 214 1.25 10.31 16.69
CA TYR A 214 0.43 10.27 17.89
C TYR A 214 -1.00 10.75 17.66
N GLU A 215 -1.17 11.84 16.90
CA GLU A 215 -2.52 12.33 16.50
C GLU A 215 -3.28 11.26 15.68
N GLU A 216 -2.61 10.57 14.75
CA GLU A 216 -3.19 9.49 13.97
C GLU A 216 -3.61 8.32 14.85
N ILE A 217 -2.78 7.93 15.83
CA ILE A 217 -3.09 6.89 16.82
C ILE A 217 -4.38 7.21 17.59
N GLU A 218 -4.48 8.43 18.16
CA GLU A 218 -5.68 8.83 18.91
C GLU A 218 -6.91 8.84 18.01
N PHE A 219 -6.77 9.33 16.76
CA PHE A 219 -7.87 9.35 15.79
C PHE A 219 -8.31 7.95 15.38
N MET A 220 -7.38 7.02 15.15
CA MET A 220 -7.67 5.61 14.86
C MET A 220 -8.47 4.96 15.98
N LEU A 221 -8.07 5.20 17.23
CA LEU A 221 -8.71 4.60 18.41
C LEU A 221 -10.10 5.20 18.67
N ASP A 222 -10.30 6.47 18.40
CA ASP A 222 -11.62 7.11 18.48
C ASP A 222 -12.61 6.50 17.47
N ILE A 223 -12.18 6.23 16.23
CA ILE A 223 -13.00 5.58 15.20
C ILE A 223 -13.28 4.11 15.55
N LEU A 224 -12.25 3.38 15.99
CA LEU A 224 -12.34 1.97 16.32
C LEU A 224 -13.30 1.72 17.50
N GLY A 225 -13.31 2.61 18.50
CA GLY A 225 -14.17 2.50 19.68
C GLY A 225 -14.01 1.17 20.40
N ASP A 226 -15.13 0.47 20.64
CA ASP A 226 -15.17 -0.81 21.37
C ASP A 226 -15.01 -2.05 20.46
N TYR A 227 -14.80 -1.87 19.14
CA TYR A 227 -14.57 -2.99 18.24
C TYR A 227 -13.27 -3.72 18.58
N LYS A 228 -13.33 -5.05 18.54
CA LYS A 228 -12.15 -5.90 18.79
C LYS A 228 -11.54 -6.31 17.47
N LEU A 229 -10.22 -6.31 17.45
CA LEU A 229 -9.46 -6.78 16.31
C LEU A 229 -9.02 -8.23 16.54
N ASP A 230 -9.17 -9.05 15.51
CA ASP A 230 -8.63 -10.41 15.42
C ASP A 230 -7.34 -10.43 14.58
N TYR A 231 -7.12 -9.39 13.80
CA TYR A 231 -5.98 -9.14 12.94
C TYR A 231 -5.30 -7.81 13.30
N PRO A 232 -4.10 -7.53 12.77
CA PRO A 232 -3.31 -6.39 13.18
C PRO A 232 -3.97 -5.02 12.98
N ILE A 233 -3.42 -4.03 13.73
CA ILE A 233 -3.61 -2.61 13.48
C ILE A 233 -2.37 -2.06 12.78
N VAL A 234 -2.55 -1.31 11.67
CA VAL A 234 -1.46 -0.96 10.75
C VAL A 234 -1.40 0.53 10.48
N LEU A 235 -0.19 1.08 10.49
CA LEU A 235 0.09 2.40 9.92
C LEU A 235 0.63 2.18 8.50
N ASP A 236 -0.20 2.52 7.51
CA ASP A 236 0.11 2.46 6.09
C ASP A 236 0.64 3.84 5.66
N TRP A 237 1.96 4.03 5.79
CA TRP A 237 2.58 5.27 5.39
C TRP A 237 3.11 5.18 3.96
N GLU A 238 2.58 6.03 3.07
CA GLU A 238 2.99 6.03 1.67
C GLU A 238 3.27 7.45 1.15
N VAL A 239 3.98 7.57 0.03
CA VAL A 239 4.18 8.83 -0.68
C VAL A 239 3.01 9.06 -1.63
N ALA A 240 1.95 9.71 -1.17
CA ALA A 240 0.76 9.95 -1.98
C ALA A 240 1.01 10.91 -3.17
N ASN A 241 1.87 11.92 -2.99
CA ASN A 241 2.26 12.84 -4.05
C ASN A 241 3.76 13.12 -4.00
N PRO A 242 4.56 12.54 -4.92
CA PRO A 242 6.02 12.66 -4.90
C PRO A 242 6.55 14.04 -5.31
N THR A 243 5.71 14.92 -5.88
CA THR A 243 6.14 16.25 -6.36
C THR A 243 5.68 17.39 -5.46
N GLU A 244 4.51 17.29 -4.84
CA GLU A 244 3.89 18.37 -4.07
C GLU A 244 3.43 17.94 -2.67
N GLY A 245 3.55 16.64 -2.36
CA GLY A 245 3.13 16.06 -1.09
C GLY A 245 3.93 16.54 0.10
N ARG A 246 3.32 16.50 1.26
CA ARG A 246 3.92 16.91 2.53
C ARG A 246 5.07 16.01 3.00
N THR A 247 5.14 14.78 2.48
CA THR A 247 6.10 13.75 2.87
C THR A 247 7.48 13.87 2.22
N GLN A 248 7.69 14.84 1.31
CA GLN A 248 8.95 15.02 0.55
C GLN A 248 10.22 15.20 1.41
N GLY A 249 10.09 15.67 2.65
CA GLY A 249 11.22 15.86 3.55
C GLY A 249 11.42 14.72 4.55
N VAL A 250 10.64 13.65 4.45
CA VAL A 250 10.74 12.50 5.36
C VAL A 250 11.93 11.65 4.95
N THR A 251 12.93 11.60 5.83
CA THR A 251 14.13 10.78 5.62
C THR A 251 13.88 9.34 6.05
N ARG A 252 14.75 8.44 5.60
CA ARG A 252 14.75 7.02 6.00
C ARG A 252 14.72 6.86 7.52
N ARG A 253 15.54 7.63 8.25
CA ARG A 253 15.58 7.61 9.71
C ARG A 253 14.25 8.04 10.33
N MET A 254 13.70 9.15 9.85
CA MET A 254 12.41 9.66 10.36
C MET A 254 11.29 8.65 10.17
N LEU A 255 11.18 8.05 8.97
CA LEU A 255 10.13 7.06 8.72
C LEU A 255 10.29 5.82 9.58
N THR A 256 11.51 5.28 9.70
CA THR A 256 11.80 4.13 10.57
C THR A 256 11.41 4.43 12.02
N ASP A 257 11.74 5.62 12.53
CA ASP A 257 11.42 6.02 13.90
C ASP A 257 9.90 6.22 14.10
N MET A 258 9.20 6.78 13.11
CA MET A 258 7.74 6.95 13.16
C MET A 258 7.01 5.60 13.19
N LEU A 259 7.39 4.64 12.33
CA LEU A 259 6.79 3.31 12.31
C LEU A 259 7.08 2.53 13.59
N ARG A 260 8.32 2.62 14.12
CA ARG A 260 8.65 2.03 15.43
C ARG A 260 7.80 2.63 16.53
N TYR A 261 7.71 3.97 16.59
CA TYR A 261 6.91 4.67 17.58
C TYR A 261 5.44 4.23 17.56
N PHE A 262 4.84 4.13 16.37
CA PHE A 262 3.48 3.62 16.19
C PHE A 262 3.33 2.21 16.79
N CYS A 263 4.25 1.31 16.45
CA CYS A 263 4.21 -0.07 16.93
C CYS A 263 4.40 -0.17 18.45
N ASP A 264 5.33 0.59 19.01
CA ASP A 264 5.56 0.65 20.46
C ASP A 264 4.32 1.14 21.21
N GLU A 265 3.69 2.23 20.73
CA GLU A 265 2.49 2.81 21.33
C GLU A 265 1.29 1.85 21.24
N MET A 266 1.06 1.23 20.08
CA MET A 266 -0.06 0.30 19.91
C MET A 266 0.13 -0.98 20.74
N SER A 267 1.35 -1.54 20.79
CA SER A 267 1.67 -2.67 21.65
C SER A 267 1.47 -2.32 23.13
N GLY A 268 1.90 -1.12 23.56
CA GLY A 268 1.70 -0.64 24.93
C GLY A 268 0.22 -0.49 25.31
N ARG A 269 -0.67 -0.33 24.35
CA ARG A 269 -2.13 -0.24 24.53
C ARG A 269 -2.84 -1.59 24.37
N GLY A 270 -2.09 -2.66 24.08
CA GLY A 270 -2.60 -4.04 23.99
C GLY A 270 -3.13 -4.45 22.60
N PHE A 271 -2.76 -3.73 21.57
CA PHE A 271 -3.00 -4.09 20.19
C PHE A 271 -1.80 -4.86 19.60
N ASP A 272 -2.04 -5.58 18.50
CA ASP A 272 -1.02 -6.27 17.72
C ASP A 272 -0.70 -5.40 16.48
N PRO A 273 0.35 -4.55 16.50
CA PRO A 273 0.71 -3.72 15.36
C PRO A 273 1.45 -4.51 14.29
N MET A 274 1.35 -4.03 13.05
CA MET A 274 2.08 -4.55 11.89
C MET A 274 2.53 -3.38 11.01
N ILE A 275 3.65 -3.51 10.33
CA ILE A 275 4.23 -2.49 9.46
C ILE A 275 3.94 -2.83 8.01
N TYR A 276 3.23 -1.94 7.31
CA TYR A 276 3.01 -2.03 5.87
C TYR A 276 4.11 -1.30 5.11
N PHE A 277 4.55 -1.90 4.01
CA PHE A 277 5.43 -1.27 3.04
C PHE A 277 5.37 -1.97 1.68
N ASN A 278 5.76 -1.24 0.62
CA ASN A 278 6.05 -1.80 -0.70
C ASN A 278 7.57 -1.99 -0.88
N TRP A 279 7.97 -2.58 -2.02
CA TRP A 279 9.38 -2.83 -2.33
C TRP A 279 10.26 -1.58 -2.28
N THR A 280 9.78 -0.46 -2.82
CA THR A 280 10.54 0.80 -2.84
C THR A 280 10.79 1.32 -1.43
N GLN A 281 9.78 1.28 -0.55
CA GLN A 281 9.94 1.68 0.83
C GLN A 281 10.90 0.76 1.58
N ALA A 282 10.77 -0.56 1.40
CA ALA A 282 11.67 -1.54 2.01
C ALA A 282 13.14 -1.28 1.65
N SER A 283 13.42 -1.02 0.36
CA SER A 283 14.77 -0.86 -0.14
C SER A 283 15.38 0.52 0.14
N ARG A 284 14.58 1.59 0.13
CA ARG A 284 15.09 2.97 0.12
C ARG A 284 14.72 3.79 1.34
N MET A 285 13.62 3.46 2.01
CA MET A 285 13.01 4.33 3.01
C MET A 285 12.93 3.72 4.41
N LEU A 286 13.37 2.47 4.61
CA LEU A 286 13.27 1.78 5.90
C LEU A 286 14.57 1.07 6.28
N TYR A 287 14.96 1.19 7.54
CA TYR A 287 15.94 0.31 8.17
C TYR A 287 15.21 -0.92 8.72
N LEU A 288 14.91 -1.89 7.84
CA LEU A 288 14.09 -3.07 8.18
C LEU A 288 14.64 -3.87 9.36
N ASN A 289 15.97 -3.99 9.46
CA ASN A 289 16.64 -4.66 10.58
C ASN A 289 16.36 -4.03 11.94
N GLU A 290 15.92 -2.78 11.96
CA GLU A 290 15.54 -2.10 13.19
C GLU A 290 14.04 -2.23 13.54
N LEU A 291 13.27 -2.82 12.64
CA LEU A 291 11.81 -2.98 12.73
C LEU A 291 11.38 -4.45 12.82
N GLU A 292 12.33 -5.40 12.76
CA GLU A 292 12.04 -6.85 12.71
C GLU A 292 11.39 -7.43 13.96
N ASP A 293 11.33 -6.67 15.05
CA ASP A 293 10.54 -7.02 16.24
C ASP A 293 9.03 -7.03 15.96
N TYR A 294 8.59 -6.38 14.87
CA TYR A 294 7.21 -6.31 14.44
C TYR A 294 6.97 -7.14 13.18
N PRO A 295 5.75 -7.68 12.98
CA PRO A 295 5.38 -8.34 11.73
C PRO A 295 5.31 -7.34 10.58
N PHE A 296 5.53 -7.86 9.35
CA PHE A 296 5.51 -7.07 8.13
C PHE A 296 4.34 -7.44 7.22
N TRP A 297 3.72 -6.44 6.62
CA TRP A 297 2.75 -6.54 5.54
C TRP A 297 3.37 -5.93 4.27
N LEU A 298 3.69 -6.77 3.31
CA LEU A 298 4.36 -6.38 2.07
C LEU A 298 3.36 -6.25 0.92
N ALA A 299 3.34 -5.11 0.23
CA ALA A 299 2.74 -4.97 -1.08
C ALA A 299 3.73 -5.36 -2.17
N LEU A 300 3.44 -6.47 -2.84
CA LEU A 300 4.24 -7.00 -3.95
C LEU A 300 3.32 -7.72 -4.93
N TYR A 301 2.85 -7.02 -5.95
CA TYR A 301 1.84 -7.49 -6.91
C TYR A 301 2.45 -8.45 -7.93
N GLN A 302 2.60 -9.70 -7.50
CA GLN A 302 3.22 -10.78 -8.27
C GLN A 302 2.59 -12.13 -7.89
N ASP A 303 2.73 -13.11 -8.80
CA ASP A 303 2.30 -14.50 -8.54
C ASP A 303 3.27 -15.29 -7.66
N ARG A 304 4.43 -14.71 -7.36
CA ARG A 304 5.54 -15.39 -6.66
C ARG A 304 6.14 -14.48 -5.61
N MET A 305 6.39 -15.02 -4.45
CA MET A 305 7.12 -14.34 -3.40
C MET A 305 8.61 -14.28 -3.79
N THR A 306 9.09 -13.07 -4.08
CA THR A 306 10.49 -12.83 -4.44
C THR A 306 11.19 -11.94 -3.41
N PHE A 307 10.47 -11.45 -2.39
CA PHE A 307 11.05 -10.65 -1.34
C PHE A 307 11.95 -11.51 -0.44
N PRO A 308 13.21 -11.09 -0.21
CA PRO A 308 14.20 -11.96 0.43
C PRO A 308 14.03 -12.08 1.95
N PHE A 309 13.28 -11.18 2.57
CA PHE A 309 13.10 -11.15 4.01
C PHE A 309 11.73 -11.67 4.41
N ARG A 310 11.62 -12.09 5.67
CA ARG A 310 10.38 -12.59 6.24
C ARG A 310 9.29 -11.52 6.23
N VAL A 311 8.09 -11.93 5.81
CA VAL A 311 6.86 -11.13 5.88
C VAL A 311 5.71 -12.04 6.32
N GLU A 312 4.84 -11.55 7.19
CA GLU A 312 3.70 -12.31 7.71
C GLU A 312 2.44 -12.10 6.86
N MET A 313 2.32 -10.96 6.19
CA MET A 313 1.22 -10.68 5.29
C MET A 313 1.74 -10.18 3.94
N TRP A 314 1.19 -10.71 2.87
CA TRP A 314 1.55 -10.38 1.50
C TRP A 314 0.33 -9.97 0.69
N GLN A 315 0.25 -8.68 0.33
CA GLN A 315 -0.71 -8.15 -0.63
C GLN A 315 -0.18 -8.46 -2.04
N TYR A 316 -0.74 -9.48 -2.69
CA TYR A 316 -0.18 -10.03 -3.92
C TYR A 316 -0.85 -9.52 -5.19
N THR A 317 -1.99 -8.84 -5.09
CA THR A 317 -2.69 -8.19 -6.21
C THR A 317 -3.55 -7.04 -5.72
N SER A 318 -3.68 -6.01 -6.54
CA SER A 318 -4.64 -4.91 -6.41
C SER A 318 -5.80 -5.01 -7.42
N GLU A 319 -5.83 -6.04 -8.26
CA GLU A 319 -6.83 -6.26 -9.31
C GLU A 319 -7.68 -7.51 -9.01
N GLY A 320 -7.86 -7.84 -7.72
CA GLY A 320 -8.64 -8.99 -7.29
C GLY A 320 -10.13 -8.83 -7.58
N ARG A 321 -10.83 -9.96 -7.78
CA ARG A 321 -12.29 -9.99 -7.94
C ARG A 321 -12.89 -10.88 -6.88
N VAL A 322 -13.68 -10.28 -6.00
CA VAL A 322 -14.30 -10.96 -4.87
C VAL A 322 -15.83 -10.79 -4.96
N PRO A 323 -16.61 -11.89 -4.96
CA PRO A 323 -18.07 -11.79 -4.90
C PRO A 323 -18.53 -10.92 -3.73
N GLY A 324 -19.39 -9.96 -4.01
CA GLY A 324 -19.88 -9.01 -3.01
C GLY A 324 -19.19 -7.64 -3.06
N ILE A 325 -18.14 -7.48 -3.88
CA ILE A 325 -17.47 -6.22 -4.12
C ILE A 325 -17.57 -5.90 -5.62
N GLU A 326 -17.95 -4.67 -5.94
CA GLU A 326 -17.95 -4.17 -7.32
C GLU A 326 -16.58 -3.56 -7.63
N GLY A 327 -15.95 -4.01 -8.72
CA GLY A 327 -14.65 -3.53 -9.11
C GLY A 327 -13.47 -4.34 -8.56
N ASP A 328 -12.30 -3.72 -8.55
CA ASP A 328 -11.05 -4.30 -8.08
C ASP A 328 -10.94 -4.20 -6.55
N VAL A 329 -10.26 -5.19 -5.97
CA VAL A 329 -9.96 -5.21 -4.54
C VAL A 329 -8.61 -5.85 -4.29
N ASP A 330 -7.88 -5.32 -3.33
CA ASP A 330 -6.61 -5.86 -2.88
C ASP A 330 -6.82 -7.21 -2.17
N ILE A 331 -6.00 -8.21 -2.54
CA ILE A 331 -6.06 -9.53 -1.93
C ILE A 331 -4.74 -9.85 -1.25
N ASN A 332 -4.87 -10.37 -0.03
CA ASN A 332 -3.78 -10.65 0.88
C ASN A 332 -3.68 -12.14 1.21
N LEU A 333 -2.46 -12.58 1.45
CA LEU A 333 -2.15 -13.87 2.06
C LEU A 333 -1.49 -13.61 3.41
N TYR A 334 -2.11 -14.04 4.49
CA TYR A 334 -1.57 -13.97 5.84
C TYR A 334 -1.04 -15.32 6.29
N ILE A 335 0.20 -15.36 6.77
CA ILE A 335 0.86 -16.56 7.27
C ILE A 335 1.28 -16.28 8.71
N PRO A 336 0.50 -16.72 9.71
CA PRO A 336 0.79 -16.49 11.11
C PRO A 336 2.02 -17.29 11.58
N ASP A 337 2.56 -16.90 12.73
CA ASP A 337 3.56 -17.67 13.50
C ASP A 337 4.91 -17.94 12.81
N LEU A 338 5.30 -17.12 11.81
CA LEU A 338 6.62 -17.24 11.20
C LEU A 338 7.77 -17.04 12.20
N ARG A 339 7.49 -16.42 13.35
CA ARG A 339 8.44 -16.24 14.47
C ARG A 339 8.49 -17.43 15.44
N ALA A 340 7.53 -18.33 15.37
CA ALA A 340 7.54 -19.53 16.19
C ALA A 340 8.67 -20.44 15.70
N THR A 341 9.73 -20.56 16.49
CA THR A 341 10.79 -21.55 16.23
C THR A 341 10.13 -22.91 16.09
N PRO A 342 10.36 -23.67 14.99
CA PRO A 342 9.82 -25.01 14.88
C PRO A 342 10.26 -25.79 16.11
N THR A 343 9.34 -26.20 16.95
CA THR A 343 9.61 -27.23 17.97
C THR A 343 9.95 -28.50 17.21
N VAL A 344 11.24 -28.77 17.06
CA VAL A 344 11.73 -30.05 16.54
C VAL A 344 11.31 -31.10 17.59
N GLU A 345 10.24 -31.86 17.30
CA GLU A 345 9.92 -33.09 18.00
C GLU A 345 10.82 -34.23 17.50
#